data_e2524a1c34948e96627d0678c5146b5c
#
_entry.id   e2524a1c34948e96627d0678c5146b5c
#
_cell.length_a   1.000
_cell.length_b   1.000
_cell.length_c   1.000
_cell.angle_alpha   90.00
_cell.angle_beta   90.00
_cell.angle_gamma   90.00
#
_symmetry.space_group_name_H-M   'P 1'
#
loop_
_entity.id
_entity.type
_entity.pdbx_description
1 polymer ?
#
loop_
_entity_poly.entity_id
_entity_poly.type
_entity_poly.pdbx_seq_one_letter_code
_entity_poly.pdbx_strand_id
1 'polypeptide(L)'
;MKNGLSEILEEEIVGIHDAARPFVSKEVIGRCYREALNFRCGIIPVIEERNSVRILTAYENKAFDRERIRVVQTPQVFPAGLLKNAYETPYREEFTDDASVAEDDGIQIKLVEGDEKNIKITTPLDLRFAEFLYRDNLI
;
A
#
# COMPACT_ATOMS: atom_id res chain seq x y z
N MET A 1 1.31 3.00 -14.61
CA MET A 1 2.41 3.36 -13.70
C MET A 1 3.64 3.90 -14.43
N LYS A 2 4.30 3.18 -15.35
CA LYS A 2 5.53 3.59 -16.07
C LYS A 2 5.49 5.03 -16.61
N ASN A 3 4.39 5.45 -17.25
CA ASN A 3 4.27 6.82 -17.80
C ASN A 3 4.29 7.91 -16.72
N GLY A 4 3.80 7.65 -15.53
CA GLY A 4 3.90 8.61 -14.41
C GLY A 4 5.30 8.66 -13.83
N LEU A 5 5.97 7.51 -13.74
CA LEU A 5 7.33 7.44 -13.22
C LEU A 5 8.36 8.11 -14.14
N SER A 6 8.12 8.16 -15.46
CA SER A 6 9.04 8.83 -16.40
C SER A 6 9.17 10.32 -16.14
N GLU A 7 8.18 10.96 -15.55
CA GLU A 7 8.15 12.40 -15.26
C GLU A 7 8.84 12.78 -13.92
N ILE A 8 9.28 11.80 -13.14
CA ILE A 8 9.86 12.01 -11.79
C ILE A 8 11.39 11.86 -11.90
N LEU A 9 12.14 12.68 -11.15
CA LEU A 9 13.61 12.56 -11.10
C LEU A 9 14.02 11.35 -10.24
N GLU A 10 15.15 10.72 -10.56
CA GLU A 10 15.61 9.49 -9.89
C GLU A 10 15.99 9.72 -8.42
N GLU A 11 16.45 10.90 -8.07
CA GLU A 11 16.80 11.31 -6.72
C GLU A 11 15.59 11.61 -5.82
N GLU A 12 14.39 11.70 -6.38
CA GLU A 12 13.16 12.01 -5.65
C GLU A 12 12.59 10.81 -4.90
N ILE A 13 11.65 11.09 -4.01
CA ILE A 13 10.81 10.10 -3.35
C ILE A 13 9.41 10.19 -3.94
N VAL A 14 8.89 9.08 -4.42
CA VAL A 14 7.57 8.97 -5.03
C VAL A 14 6.62 8.17 -4.15
N GLY A 15 5.41 8.65 -4.01
CA GLY A 15 4.31 7.92 -3.37
C GLY A 15 3.23 7.59 -4.39
N ILE A 16 2.87 6.31 -4.46
CA ILE A 16 1.79 5.82 -5.30
C ILE A 16 0.56 5.62 -4.43
N HIS A 17 -0.53 6.26 -4.81
CA HIS A 17 -1.74 6.26 -4.01
C HIS A 17 -2.98 5.87 -4.81
N ASP A 18 -3.78 4.98 -4.25
CA ASP A 18 -5.09 4.61 -4.79
C ASP A 18 -6.03 5.82 -4.81
N ALA A 19 -6.49 6.26 -5.97
CA ALA A 19 -7.50 7.32 -6.08
C ALA A 19 -8.83 6.99 -5.35
N ALA A 20 -9.06 5.70 -5.09
CA ALA A 20 -10.21 5.21 -4.34
C ALA A 20 -10.05 5.27 -2.80
N ARG A 21 -8.95 5.87 -2.27
CA ARG A 21 -8.71 6.08 -0.83
C ARG A 21 -8.69 7.57 -0.50
N PRO A 22 -9.85 8.24 -0.42
CA PRO A 22 -9.90 9.69 -0.26
C PRO A 22 -9.53 10.18 1.16
N PHE A 23 -9.41 9.28 2.15
CA PHE A 23 -9.29 9.63 3.55
C PHE A 23 -7.89 9.37 4.16
N VAL A 24 -6.87 9.29 3.32
CA VAL A 24 -5.50 9.18 3.84
C VAL A 24 -5.14 10.42 4.65
N SER A 25 -4.71 10.23 5.91
CA SER A 25 -4.34 11.32 6.79
C SER A 25 -2.95 11.88 6.44
N LYS A 26 -2.74 13.17 6.76
CA LYS A 26 -1.42 13.82 6.61
C LYS A 26 -0.35 13.13 7.44
N GLU A 27 -0.72 12.54 8.56
CA GLU A 27 0.14 11.80 9.46
C GLU A 27 0.67 10.54 8.80
N VAL A 28 -0.19 9.75 8.13
CA VAL A 28 0.21 8.55 7.36
C VAL A 28 1.12 8.94 6.21
N ILE A 29 0.74 9.95 5.41
CA ILE A 29 1.57 10.45 4.31
C ILE A 29 2.95 10.88 4.84
N GLY A 30 2.98 11.74 5.85
CA GLY A 30 4.22 12.27 6.42
C GLY A 30 5.10 11.17 7.02
N ARG A 31 4.51 10.14 7.63
CA ARG A 31 5.22 8.97 8.15
C ARG A 31 5.89 8.19 7.01
N CYS A 32 5.15 7.86 5.95
CA CYS A 32 5.68 7.11 4.83
C CYS A 32 6.84 7.81 4.14
N TYR A 33 6.71 9.10 3.85
CA TYR A 33 7.78 9.86 3.19
C TYR A 33 9.02 10.03 4.07
N ARG A 34 8.84 10.31 5.36
CA ARG A 34 9.95 10.43 6.31
C ARG A 34 10.74 9.13 6.44
N GLU A 35 10.05 8.00 6.55
CA GLU A 35 10.70 6.69 6.63
C GLU A 35 11.41 6.33 5.31
N ALA A 36 10.82 6.64 4.15
CA ALA A 36 11.46 6.42 2.86
C ALA A 36 12.76 7.22 2.68
N LEU A 37 12.77 8.47 3.15
CA LEU A 37 13.98 9.30 3.17
C LEU A 37 15.07 8.72 4.09
N ASN A 38 14.66 8.26 5.28
CA ASN A 38 15.60 7.76 6.29
C ASN A 38 16.22 6.41 5.90
N PHE A 39 15.43 5.48 5.36
CA PHE A 39 15.86 4.10 5.12
C PHE A 39 16.18 3.81 3.65
N ARG A 40 15.79 4.69 2.73
CA ARG A 40 15.97 4.53 1.28
C ARG A 40 15.48 3.17 0.76
N CYS A 41 14.32 2.74 1.24
CA CYS A 41 13.64 1.50 0.87
C CYS A 41 12.16 1.79 0.58
N GLY A 42 11.40 0.77 0.17
CA GLY A 42 9.94 0.88 0.02
C GLY A 42 9.26 0.96 1.40
N ILE A 43 8.32 1.88 1.55
CA ILE A 43 7.53 2.07 2.78
C ILE A 43 6.06 1.89 2.48
N ILE A 44 5.40 1.03 3.25
CA ILE A 44 4.00 0.67 3.05
C ILE A 44 3.23 0.80 4.35
N PRO A 45 2.16 1.61 4.39
CA PRO A 45 1.28 1.67 5.54
C PRO A 45 0.40 0.43 5.58
N VAL A 46 0.22 -0.13 6.77
CA VAL A 46 -0.56 -1.34 6.99
C VAL A 46 -1.42 -1.22 8.23
N ILE A 47 -2.52 -1.97 8.25
CA ILE A 47 -3.32 -2.20 9.46
C ILE A 47 -3.35 -3.70 9.79
N GLU A 48 -3.68 -4.02 11.03
CA GLU A 48 -3.83 -5.39 11.48
C GLU A 48 -5.11 -6.03 10.94
N GLU A 49 -5.05 -7.32 10.61
CA GLU A 49 -6.25 -8.10 10.31
C GLU A 49 -6.93 -8.54 11.62
N ARG A 50 -8.21 -8.19 11.78
CA ARG A 50 -8.99 -8.49 12.99
C ARG A 50 -9.83 -9.77 12.88
N ASN A 51 -10.13 -10.19 11.65
CA ASN A 51 -10.91 -11.38 11.41
C ASN A 51 -10.07 -12.64 11.50
N SER A 52 -10.73 -13.79 11.73
CA SER A 52 -10.08 -15.09 11.55
C SER A 52 -9.81 -15.35 10.08
N VAL A 53 -8.59 -15.76 9.77
CA VAL A 53 -8.12 -15.97 8.39
C VAL A 53 -7.89 -17.45 8.13
N ARG A 54 -8.21 -17.90 6.92
CA ARG A 54 -7.93 -19.25 6.43
C ARG A 54 -7.22 -19.18 5.09
N ILE A 55 -6.18 -19.99 4.93
CA ILE A 55 -5.54 -20.20 3.64
C ILE A 55 -6.25 -21.33 2.92
N LEU A 56 -6.61 -21.11 1.68
CA LEU A 56 -7.20 -22.10 0.78
C LEU A 56 -6.14 -22.62 -0.17
N THR A 57 -6.10 -23.93 -0.35
CA THR A 57 -5.36 -24.61 -1.41
C THR A 57 -6.34 -25.40 -2.28
N ALA A 58 -5.86 -26.02 -3.36
CA ALA A 58 -6.70 -26.86 -4.21
C ALA A 58 -7.35 -28.04 -3.47
N TYR A 59 -6.77 -28.47 -2.34
CA TYR A 59 -7.17 -29.72 -1.65
C TYR A 59 -7.66 -29.51 -0.22
N GLU A 60 -7.32 -28.41 0.42
CA GLU A 60 -7.62 -28.17 1.83
C GLU A 60 -7.76 -26.69 2.16
N ASN A 61 -8.27 -26.42 3.35
CA ASN A 61 -8.19 -25.10 3.96
C ASN A 61 -7.66 -25.21 5.38
N LYS A 62 -6.82 -24.26 5.80
CA LYS A 62 -6.21 -24.20 7.13
C LYS A 62 -6.42 -22.84 7.78
N ALA A 63 -6.64 -22.83 9.09
CA ALA A 63 -6.55 -21.60 9.86
C ALA A 63 -5.13 -21.03 9.74
N PHE A 64 -5.05 -19.72 9.55
CA PHE A 64 -3.78 -19.00 9.51
C PHE A 64 -3.71 -18.02 10.68
N ASP A 65 -2.53 -17.85 11.21
CA ASP A 65 -2.30 -16.93 12.32
C ASP A 65 -2.43 -15.48 11.83
N ARG A 66 -3.51 -14.81 12.23
CA ARG A 66 -3.80 -13.43 11.84
C ARG A 66 -2.76 -12.42 12.35
N GLU A 67 -2.05 -12.72 13.43
CA GLU A 67 -0.99 -11.82 13.94
C GLU A 67 0.15 -11.65 12.93
N ARG A 68 0.29 -12.56 11.99
CA ARG A 68 1.26 -12.52 10.90
C ARG A 68 0.71 -11.88 9.62
N ILE A 69 -0.54 -11.42 9.62
CA ILE A 69 -1.17 -10.78 8.47
C ILE A 69 -1.22 -9.28 8.69
N ARG A 70 -0.96 -8.55 7.63
CA ARG A 70 -1.17 -7.10 7.55
C ARG A 70 -1.98 -6.78 6.31
N VAL A 71 -2.97 -5.91 6.47
CA VAL A 71 -3.75 -5.38 5.35
C VAL A 71 -3.05 -4.14 4.82
N VAL A 72 -2.61 -4.22 3.58
CA VAL A 72 -1.84 -3.18 2.91
C VAL A 72 -2.73 -2.00 2.54
N GLN A 73 -2.20 -0.81 2.73
CA GLN A 73 -2.82 0.44 2.30
C GLN A 73 -1.87 1.22 1.38
N THR A 74 -2.32 2.36 0.90
CA THR A 74 -1.51 3.34 0.17
C THR A 74 -1.56 4.70 0.90
N PRO A 75 -0.56 5.59 0.71
CA PRO A 75 0.47 5.57 -0.33
C PRO A 75 1.57 4.53 -0.07
N GLN A 76 2.00 3.85 -1.12
CA GLN A 76 3.24 3.08 -1.12
C GLN A 76 4.36 4.01 -1.60
N VAL A 77 5.39 4.21 -0.78
CA VAL A 77 6.39 5.26 -0.99
C VAL A 77 7.77 4.66 -1.20
N PHE A 78 8.46 5.10 -2.26
CA PHE A 78 9.74 4.56 -2.69
C PHE A 78 10.72 5.66 -3.11
N PRO A 79 12.03 5.40 -3.05
CA PRO A 79 13.01 6.14 -3.86
C PRO A 79 12.70 5.92 -5.34
N ALA A 80 12.51 7.02 -6.11
CA ALA A 80 12.01 6.94 -7.48
C ALA A 80 12.92 6.15 -8.41
N GLY A 81 14.24 6.32 -8.29
CA GLY A 81 15.21 5.57 -9.09
C GLY A 81 15.12 4.06 -8.88
N LEU A 82 14.95 3.60 -7.63
CA LEU A 82 14.77 2.18 -7.35
C LEU A 82 13.50 1.63 -7.97
N LEU A 83 12.38 2.35 -7.80
CA LEU A 83 11.10 1.91 -8.35
C LEU A 83 11.09 1.91 -9.87
N LYS A 84 11.72 2.89 -10.53
CA LYS A 84 11.87 2.90 -11.99
C LYS A 84 12.58 1.65 -12.49
N ASN A 85 13.70 1.27 -11.85
CA ASN A 85 14.44 0.07 -12.20
C ASN A 85 13.57 -1.19 -12.04
N ALA A 86 12.85 -1.32 -10.93
CA ALA A 86 11.93 -2.43 -10.70
C ALA A 86 10.88 -2.55 -11.82
N TYR A 87 10.39 -1.43 -12.32
CA TYR A 87 9.42 -1.40 -13.42
C TYR A 87 10.01 -1.71 -14.81
N GLU A 88 11.31 -1.87 -14.97
CA GLU A 88 11.90 -2.42 -16.22
C GLU A 88 11.61 -3.92 -16.37
N THR A 89 11.33 -4.62 -15.27
CA THR A 89 10.86 -6.01 -15.28
C THR A 89 9.55 -6.15 -16.06
N PRO A 90 9.40 -7.16 -16.92
CA PRO A 90 8.12 -7.44 -17.60
C PRO A 90 7.00 -7.69 -16.59
N TYR A 91 5.78 -7.23 -16.93
CA TYR A 91 4.60 -7.46 -16.11
C TYR A 91 4.35 -8.96 -15.90
N ARG A 92 4.00 -9.32 -14.65
CA ARG A 92 3.55 -10.67 -14.25
C ARG A 92 2.24 -10.56 -13.46
N GLU A 93 1.39 -11.59 -13.58
CA GLU A 93 0.08 -11.61 -12.92
C GLU A 93 0.18 -11.66 -11.39
N GLU A 94 1.32 -12.11 -10.85
CA GLU A 94 1.61 -12.14 -9.42
C GLU A 94 1.80 -10.74 -8.81
N PHE A 95 2.05 -9.73 -9.64
CA PHE A 95 2.20 -8.35 -9.17
C PHE A 95 0.85 -7.73 -8.83
N THR A 96 0.51 -7.74 -7.55
CA THR A 96 -0.77 -7.24 -7.04
C THR A 96 -0.74 -5.76 -6.68
N ASP A 97 0.45 -5.22 -6.41
CA ASP A 97 0.69 -3.81 -6.04
C ASP A 97 2.12 -3.39 -6.40
N ASP A 98 2.47 -2.12 -6.15
CA ASP A 98 3.81 -1.59 -6.44
C ASP A 98 4.89 -2.20 -5.55
N ALA A 99 4.51 -2.62 -4.35
CA ALA A 99 5.42 -3.30 -3.44
C ALA A 99 5.88 -4.65 -3.98
N SER A 100 4.98 -5.44 -4.55
CA SER A 100 5.32 -6.75 -5.13
C SER A 100 6.26 -6.63 -6.32
N VAL A 101 6.15 -5.56 -7.11
CA VAL A 101 7.10 -5.24 -8.19
C VAL A 101 8.47 -4.88 -7.61
N ALA A 102 8.48 -4.05 -6.56
CA ALA A 102 9.72 -3.62 -5.91
C ALA A 102 10.45 -4.79 -5.22
N GLU A 103 9.73 -5.67 -4.54
CA GLU A 103 10.29 -6.86 -3.87
C GLU A 103 10.90 -7.84 -4.88
N ASP A 104 10.30 -8.00 -6.05
CA ASP A 104 10.84 -8.85 -7.12
C ASP A 104 12.19 -8.35 -7.65
N ASP A 105 12.42 -7.04 -7.65
CA ASP A 105 13.71 -6.40 -7.98
C ASP A 105 14.68 -6.34 -6.78
N GLY A 106 14.33 -6.94 -5.64
CA GLY A 106 15.14 -7.01 -4.43
C GLY A 106 15.11 -5.76 -3.56
N ILE A 107 14.17 -4.85 -3.79
CA ILE A 107 13.99 -3.67 -2.94
C ILE A 107 13.37 -4.10 -1.61
N GLN A 108 14.03 -3.73 -0.52
CA GLN A 108 13.51 -3.99 0.81
C GLN A 108 12.22 -3.19 1.06
N ILE A 109 11.21 -3.84 1.64
CA ILE A 109 9.96 -3.21 2.06
C ILE A 109 9.92 -3.12 3.58
N LYS A 110 9.62 -1.93 4.08
CA LYS A 110 9.37 -1.67 5.50
C LYS A 110 7.92 -1.28 5.72
N LEU A 111 7.28 -1.94 6.67
CA LEU A 111 5.90 -1.65 7.06
C LEU A 111 5.86 -0.54 8.11
N VAL A 112 4.88 0.34 7.98
CA VAL A 112 4.56 1.38 8.96
C VAL A 112 3.10 1.32 9.32
N GLU A 113 2.73 1.91 10.45
CA GLU A 113 1.34 1.99 10.90
C GLU A 113 0.51 2.83 9.93
N GLY A 114 -0.59 2.26 9.44
CA GLY A 114 -1.60 2.90 8.61
C GLY A 114 -2.69 3.60 9.42
N ASP A 115 -3.89 3.70 8.83
CA ASP A 115 -5.06 4.30 9.47
C ASP A 115 -6.32 3.52 9.04
N GLU A 116 -7.13 3.07 9.99
CA GLU A 116 -8.38 2.36 9.71
C GLU A 116 -9.37 3.19 8.89
N LYS A 117 -9.29 4.52 8.98
CA LYS A 117 -10.12 5.44 8.17
C LYS A 117 -9.66 5.54 6.73
N ASN A 118 -8.43 5.11 6.41
CA ASN A 118 -7.89 5.09 5.04
C ASN A 118 -8.46 3.92 4.24
N ILE A 119 -9.79 3.83 4.19
CA ILE A 119 -10.53 2.79 3.47
C ILE A 119 -10.39 2.94 1.96
N LYS A 120 -10.46 1.81 1.24
CA LYS A 120 -10.57 1.78 -0.22
C LYS A 120 -12.03 1.64 -0.60
N ILE A 121 -12.59 2.62 -1.28
CA ILE A 121 -13.98 2.61 -1.76
C ILE A 121 -14.05 1.74 -3.02
N THR A 122 -14.55 0.53 -2.86
CA THR A 122 -14.67 -0.46 -3.95
C THR A 122 -16.09 -1.00 -4.13
N THR A 123 -16.91 -0.86 -3.10
CA THR A 123 -18.30 -1.33 -3.10
C THR A 123 -19.29 -0.20 -2.77
N PRO A 124 -20.58 -0.34 -3.10
CA PRO A 124 -21.60 0.61 -2.65
C PRO A 124 -21.68 0.76 -1.12
N LEU A 125 -21.33 -0.28 -0.37
CA LEU A 125 -21.29 -0.21 1.10
C LEU A 125 -20.15 0.68 1.58
N ASP A 126 -18.96 0.57 0.97
CA ASP A 126 -17.82 1.43 1.29
C ASP A 126 -18.15 2.90 1.06
N LEU A 127 -18.88 3.20 -0.02
CA LEU A 127 -19.32 4.56 -0.32
C LEU A 127 -20.25 5.11 0.77
N ARG A 128 -21.19 4.31 1.26
CA ARG A 128 -22.09 4.72 2.36
C ARG A 128 -21.31 4.95 3.66
N PHE A 129 -20.31 4.11 3.93
CA PHE A 129 -19.44 4.28 5.08
C PHE A 129 -18.57 5.54 4.94
N ALA A 130 -18.07 5.82 3.74
CA ALA A 130 -17.34 7.04 3.42
C ALA A 130 -18.22 8.31 3.64
N GLU A 131 -19.48 8.28 3.19
CA GLU A 131 -20.44 9.37 3.44
C GLU A 131 -20.69 9.60 4.94
N PHE A 132 -20.78 8.53 5.72
CA PHE A 132 -20.92 8.62 7.18
C PHE A 132 -19.69 9.28 7.82
N LEU A 133 -18.47 8.80 7.48
CA LEU A 133 -17.22 9.39 8.00
C LEU A 133 -17.12 10.88 7.69
N TYR A 134 -17.51 11.29 6.48
CA TYR A 134 -17.47 12.68 6.05
C TYR A 134 -18.50 13.55 6.80
N ARG A 135 -19.75 13.09 6.91
CA ARG A 135 -20.83 13.85 7.58
C ARG A 135 -20.55 14.11 9.06
N ASP A 136 -19.96 13.13 9.74
CA ASP A 136 -19.75 13.18 11.19
C ASP A 136 -18.37 13.78 11.55
N ASN A 137 -17.65 14.37 10.57
CA ASN A 137 -16.32 14.97 10.74
C ASN A 137 -15.33 14.01 11.44
N LEU A 138 -15.37 12.72 11.07
CA LEU A 138 -14.50 11.69 11.64
C LEU A 138 -13.17 11.52 10.89
N ILE A 139 -12.96 12.33 9.86
CA ILE A 139 -11.79 12.33 8.97
C ILE A 139 -11.10 13.68 8.99
#